data_7c361bca0d126eafafe1a9c2886f786c
#
_entry.id   7c361bca0d126eafafe1a9c2886f786c
#
_cell.length_a   1.000
_cell.length_b   1.000
_cell.length_c   1.000
_cell.angle_alpha   90.00
_cell.angle_beta   90.00
_cell.angle_gamma   90.00
#
_symmetry.space_group_name_H-M   'P 1'
#
loop_
_entity.id
_entity.type
_entity.pdbx_description
1 polymer ?
#
loop_
_entity_poly.entity_id
_entity_poly.type
_entity_poly.pdbx_seq_one_letter_code
_entity_poly.pdbx_strand_id
1 'polypeptide(L)'
;MKDTAHPAAAAQPTAVAAAPVLNSVVPNTGPAAGGNNVVLNGSGFTGVTAVKFGTTAALGYTVNSTTQITAVAPAGTGAVPVTVATPGGTSNSVTYTYTAQPVLVSVSPSQGPTAGGTTVTLTGSGFSAVSAVRFGSTAATSYTVNSATQITAVAPAGTGAVPVTVTTSGGTSNSVFFFYLNAPVLVSVSPNGGPSAGGTTVTLTGTDLSGATAVRFGTTAATSYTVDSPTQITAVAPAGTGTVPVTVTTPGGTSNSVFYSYVGAPVLTLLSPALGPTAAGSGVTLSGTGLTTTTAVHFGAAPAAFTVLSDTAVATVAPAGPPGAVSVNVTTPGGTSNSLTYTRVAPPVI
;
A
#
# COMPACT_ATOMS: atom_id res chain seq x y z
N MET A 1 92.89 -62.08 -9.30
CA MET A 1 91.77 -61.22 -9.70
C MET A 1 90.76 -61.19 -8.56
N LYS A 2 90.67 -60.11 -7.85
CA LYS A 2 89.67 -59.91 -6.74
C LYS A 2 88.45 -59.26 -7.33
N ASP A 3 87.36 -59.93 -7.29
CA ASP A 3 86.06 -59.42 -7.65
C ASP A 3 85.55 -58.61 -6.46
N THR A 4 85.36 -57.27 -6.63
CA THR A 4 84.79 -56.41 -5.66
C THR A 4 83.31 -56.24 -5.97
N ALA A 5 82.50 -57.04 -5.32
CA ALA A 5 81.03 -56.83 -5.35
C ALA A 5 80.67 -55.45 -4.76
N HIS A 6 80.00 -54.62 -5.58
CA HIS A 6 79.46 -53.32 -5.20
C HIS A 6 78.16 -53.54 -4.40
N PRO A 7 78.01 -53.02 -3.18
CA PRO A 7 76.78 -53.24 -2.46
C PRO A 7 75.64 -52.42 -3.12
N ALA A 8 74.52 -53.08 -3.35
CA ALA A 8 73.31 -52.46 -3.83
C ALA A 8 72.83 -51.40 -2.84
N ALA A 9 72.63 -50.15 -3.33
CA ALA A 9 72.06 -49.05 -2.56
C ALA A 9 70.68 -49.44 -1.99
N ALA A 10 70.59 -49.46 -0.67
CA ALA A 10 69.30 -49.68 0.00
C ALA A 10 68.36 -48.57 -0.39
N ALA A 11 67.17 -48.91 -0.92
CA ALA A 11 66.09 -48.00 -1.21
C ALA A 11 65.71 -47.25 0.11
N GLN A 12 65.86 -45.96 0.14
CA GLN A 12 65.40 -45.19 1.25
C GLN A 12 63.87 -45.34 1.38
N PRO A 13 63.32 -45.52 2.58
CA PRO A 13 61.88 -45.55 2.78
C PRO A 13 61.32 -44.22 2.35
N THR A 14 60.40 -44.20 1.36
CA THR A 14 59.64 -43.04 0.98
C THR A 14 58.88 -42.58 2.22
N ALA A 15 59.16 -41.39 2.70
CA ALA A 15 58.44 -40.79 3.83
C ALA A 15 56.92 -40.79 3.52
N VAL A 16 56.15 -41.52 4.30
CA VAL A 16 54.69 -41.52 4.17
C VAL A 16 54.26 -40.10 4.48
N ALA A 17 53.64 -39.43 3.49
CA ALA A 17 53.10 -38.09 3.67
C ALA A 17 52.08 -38.12 4.82
N ALA A 18 52.15 -37.13 5.70
CA ALA A 18 51.18 -36.99 6.80
C ALA A 18 49.77 -36.71 6.23
N ALA A 19 48.74 -37.20 6.93
CA ALA A 19 47.34 -36.89 6.60
C ALA A 19 47.12 -35.37 6.68
N PRO A 20 46.30 -34.78 5.79
CA PRO A 20 45.98 -33.36 5.81
C PRO A 20 45.15 -33.02 7.06
N VAL A 21 45.17 -31.73 7.45
CA VAL A 21 44.34 -31.22 8.54
C VAL A 21 43.38 -30.20 7.97
N LEU A 22 42.08 -30.35 8.21
CA LEU A 22 41.02 -29.40 7.84
C LEU A 22 40.66 -28.57 9.07
N ASN A 23 40.87 -27.25 9.00
CA ASN A 23 40.62 -26.34 10.10
C ASN A 23 39.24 -25.68 10.02
N SER A 24 38.82 -25.26 8.80
CA SER A 24 37.52 -24.58 8.61
C SER A 24 36.94 -24.85 7.21
N VAL A 25 35.62 -24.66 7.14
CA VAL A 25 34.79 -24.69 5.94
C VAL A 25 34.00 -23.43 5.88
N VAL A 26 34.15 -22.61 4.82
CA VAL A 26 33.54 -21.26 4.74
C VAL A 26 32.91 -21.06 3.36
N PRO A 27 31.60 -20.77 3.29
CA PRO A 27 30.62 -20.84 4.37
C PRO A 27 30.45 -22.28 4.89
N ASN A 28 30.09 -22.45 6.15
CA ASN A 28 29.80 -23.75 6.75
C ASN A 28 28.34 -24.18 6.61
N THR A 29 27.54 -23.41 5.86
CA THR A 29 26.16 -23.69 5.51
C THR A 29 25.92 -23.38 4.04
N GLY A 30 24.98 -24.08 3.41
CA GLY A 30 24.58 -23.80 2.03
C GLY A 30 23.31 -24.54 1.62
N PRO A 31 22.85 -24.32 0.38
CA PRO A 31 21.58 -24.87 -0.10
C PRO A 31 21.61 -26.41 -0.16
N ALA A 32 20.47 -27.02 0.16
CA ALA A 32 20.28 -28.47 0.00
C ALA A 32 20.49 -28.94 -1.43
N ALA A 33 20.26 -28.08 -2.42
CA ALA A 33 20.53 -28.36 -3.83
C ALA A 33 22.05 -28.42 -4.17
N GLY A 34 22.93 -27.96 -3.26
CA GLY A 34 24.37 -27.82 -3.52
C GLY A 34 24.69 -26.72 -4.53
N GLY A 35 25.82 -26.87 -5.21
CA GLY A 35 26.26 -25.97 -6.29
C GLY A 35 27.00 -24.71 -5.82
N ASN A 36 27.04 -24.42 -4.53
CA ASN A 36 27.76 -23.27 -3.98
C ASN A 36 29.23 -23.57 -3.76
N ASN A 37 30.10 -22.57 -3.93
CA ASN A 37 31.50 -22.63 -3.60
C ASN A 37 31.72 -22.60 -2.09
N VAL A 38 32.61 -23.47 -1.62
CA VAL A 38 33.02 -23.60 -0.22
C VAL A 38 34.53 -23.57 -0.17
N VAL A 39 35.10 -22.66 0.64
CA VAL A 39 36.52 -22.56 0.87
C VAL A 39 36.91 -23.44 2.07
N LEU A 40 37.81 -24.39 1.85
CA LEU A 40 38.37 -25.26 2.86
C LEU A 40 39.75 -24.72 3.25
N ASN A 41 39.96 -24.39 4.51
CA ASN A 41 41.26 -23.91 5.01
C ASN A 41 41.86 -24.99 5.93
N GLY A 42 43.16 -25.21 5.82
CA GLY A 42 43.81 -26.25 6.57
C GLY A 42 45.32 -26.34 6.28
N SER A 43 45.88 -27.56 6.26
CA SER A 43 47.28 -27.80 5.92
C SER A 43 47.46 -29.17 5.31
N GLY A 44 48.59 -29.35 4.58
CA GLY A 44 48.90 -30.62 3.96
C GLY A 44 48.06 -30.95 2.70
N PHE A 45 47.51 -29.90 2.01
CA PHE A 45 46.69 -30.09 0.80
C PHE A 45 47.53 -30.30 -0.47
N THR A 46 48.55 -31.20 -0.36
CA THR A 46 49.38 -31.59 -1.48
C THR A 46 48.87 -32.91 -2.07
N GLY A 47 48.63 -32.95 -3.38
CA GLY A 47 48.17 -34.16 -4.07
C GLY A 47 46.76 -34.59 -3.63
N VAL A 48 45.84 -33.66 -3.42
CA VAL A 48 44.43 -33.93 -3.06
C VAL A 48 43.81 -34.88 -4.08
N THR A 49 43.27 -35.99 -3.61
CA THR A 49 42.62 -37.01 -4.43
C THR A 49 41.10 -37.00 -4.36
N ALA A 50 40.55 -36.45 -3.24
CA ALA A 50 39.11 -36.27 -3.06
C ALA A 50 38.78 -35.23 -2.02
N VAL A 51 37.66 -34.53 -2.23
CA VAL A 51 36.93 -33.72 -1.23
C VAL A 51 35.54 -34.30 -1.10
N LYS A 52 35.10 -34.62 0.11
CA LYS A 52 33.80 -35.24 0.35
C LYS A 52 32.97 -34.41 1.35
N PHE A 53 31.66 -34.36 1.09
CA PHE A 53 30.62 -33.87 1.98
C PHE A 53 29.78 -35.08 2.43
N GLY A 54 30.02 -35.57 3.65
CA GLY A 54 29.52 -36.87 4.09
C GLY A 54 30.14 -37.99 3.24
N THR A 55 29.30 -38.79 2.63
CA THR A 55 29.71 -39.84 1.70
C THR A 55 29.84 -39.40 0.25
N THR A 56 29.28 -38.18 -0.09
CA THR A 56 29.20 -37.68 -1.48
C THR A 56 30.43 -36.86 -1.83
N ALA A 57 31.00 -37.08 -2.99
CA ALA A 57 32.12 -36.29 -3.49
C ALA A 57 31.67 -34.88 -3.87
N ALA A 58 32.53 -33.86 -3.66
CA ALA A 58 32.33 -32.54 -4.21
C ALA A 58 32.09 -32.62 -5.73
N LEU A 59 31.25 -31.74 -6.28
CA LEU A 59 30.98 -31.63 -7.72
C LEU A 59 32.25 -31.24 -8.50
N GLY A 60 33.17 -30.57 -7.85
CA GLY A 60 34.47 -30.18 -8.34
C GLY A 60 35.25 -29.49 -7.22
N TYR A 61 36.58 -29.43 -7.37
CA TYR A 61 37.43 -28.65 -6.46
C TYR A 61 38.68 -28.15 -7.16
N THR A 62 39.24 -27.05 -6.64
CA THR A 62 40.53 -26.48 -7.05
C THR A 62 41.42 -26.34 -5.82
N VAL A 63 42.62 -26.88 -5.88
CA VAL A 63 43.62 -26.70 -4.83
C VAL A 63 44.33 -25.36 -5.08
N ASN A 64 43.99 -24.34 -4.28
CA ASN A 64 44.54 -22.98 -4.42
C ASN A 64 45.97 -22.90 -3.88
N SER A 65 46.24 -23.66 -2.79
CA SER A 65 47.54 -23.76 -2.15
C SER A 65 47.60 -25.00 -1.25
N THR A 66 48.73 -25.24 -0.61
CA THR A 66 48.89 -26.32 0.37
C THR A 66 48.04 -26.14 1.62
N THR A 67 47.37 -24.96 1.76
CA THR A 67 46.53 -24.59 2.92
C THR A 67 45.10 -24.22 2.54
N GLN A 68 44.74 -24.19 1.26
CA GLN A 68 43.41 -23.77 0.83
C GLN A 68 42.91 -24.56 -0.41
N ILE A 69 41.64 -24.96 -0.35
CA ILE A 69 40.90 -25.57 -1.46
C ILE A 69 39.58 -24.80 -1.63
N THR A 70 39.19 -24.57 -2.88
CA THR A 70 37.81 -24.19 -3.21
C THR A 70 37.09 -25.41 -3.76
N ALA A 71 36.02 -25.82 -3.09
CA ALA A 71 35.20 -26.99 -3.51
C ALA A 71 33.76 -26.54 -3.81
N VAL A 72 33.11 -27.24 -4.74
CA VAL A 72 31.69 -27.07 -5.05
C VAL A 72 30.91 -28.13 -4.30
N ALA A 73 30.04 -27.71 -3.38
CA ALA A 73 29.24 -28.62 -2.56
C ALA A 73 28.27 -29.45 -3.44
N PRO A 74 28.16 -30.76 -3.25
CA PRO A 74 27.12 -31.55 -3.89
C PRO A 74 25.75 -31.28 -3.25
N ALA A 75 24.66 -31.78 -3.86
CA ALA A 75 23.35 -31.80 -3.19
C ALA A 75 23.41 -32.70 -1.93
N GLY A 76 22.70 -32.29 -0.88
CA GLY A 76 22.68 -33.01 0.38
C GLY A 76 21.63 -32.48 1.36
N THR A 77 21.57 -33.11 2.54
CA THR A 77 20.61 -32.76 3.59
C THR A 77 21.25 -32.82 4.97
N GLY A 78 20.80 -31.98 5.89
CA GLY A 78 21.27 -31.98 7.27
C GLY A 78 22.73 -31.58 7.44
N ALA A 79 23.31 -31.93 8.58
CA ALA A 79 24.69 -31.66 8.90
C ALA A 79 25.57 -32.86 8.48
N VAL A 80 26.61 -32.61 7.70
CA VAL A 80 27.53 -33.63 7.17
C VAL A 80 28.98 -33.28 7.47
N PRO A 81 29.86 -34.28 7.71
CA PRO A 81 31.28 -34.06 7.84
C PRO A 81 31.90 -33.77 6.47
N VAL A 82 32.73 -32.74 6.38
CA VAL A 82 33.60 -32.49 5.20
C VAL A 82 34.99 -33.04 5.47
N THR A 83 35.55 -33.75 4.51
CA THR A 83 36.88 -34.32 4.59
C THR A 83 37.66 -34.14 3.30
N VAL A 84 38.99 -34.07 3.42
CA VAL A 84 39.96 -33.98 2.32
C VAL A 84 40.83 -35.25 2.35
N ALA A 85 40.99 -35.92 1.22
CA ALA A 85 41.88 -37.08 1.07
C ALA A 85 43.10 -36.71 0.25
N THR A 86 44.25 -37.19 0.69
CA THR A 86 45.56 -37.13 -0.02
C THR A 86 46.24 -38.46 0.04
N PRO A 87 47.38 -38.72 -0.65
CA PRO A 87 48.16 -39.93 -0.47
C PRO A 87 48.60 -40.18 0.97
N GLY A 88 48.68 -39.13 1.81
CA GLY A 88 49.03 -39.22 3.22
C GLY A 88 47.87 -39.67 4.13
N GLY A 89 46.67 -39.79 3.60
CA GLY A 89 45.47 -40.19 4.35
C GLY A 89 44.30 -39.21 4.22
N THR A 90 43.27 -39.38 5.07
CA THR A 90 42.07 -38.53 5.11
C THR A 90 42.19 -37.58 6.32
N SER A 91 41.78 -36.32 6.15
CA SER A 91 41.77 -35.30 7.20
C SER A 91 40.78 -35.64 8.34
N ASN A 92 40.92 -34.91 9.46
CA ASN A 92 39.81 -34.73 10.35
C ASN A 92 38.62 -34.11 9.61
N SER A 93 37.42 -34.17 10.19
CA SER A 93 36.20 -33.59 9.62
C SER A 93 35.84 -32.26 10.23
N VAL A 94 35.25 -31.35 9.42
CA VAL A 94 34.56 -30.11 9.84
C VAL A 94 33.13 -30.20 9.33
N THR A 95 32.17 -29.79 10.13
CA THR A 95 30.74 -29.87 9.80
C THR A 95 30.35 -28.84 8.76
N TYR A 96 29.63 -29.27 7.74
CA TYR A 96 28.89 -28.42 6.79
C TYR A 96 27.40 -28.75 6.91
N THR A 97 26.54 -27.71 6.95
CA THR A 97 25.10 -27.89 7.14
C THR A 97 24.32 -27.49 5.89
N TYR A 98 23.57 -28.41 5.34
CA TYR A 98 22.64 -28.16 4.25
C TYR A 98 21.35 -27.55 4.81
N THR A 99 20.94 -26.42 4.23
CA THR A 99 19.73 -25.69 4.61
C THR A 99 18.69 -25.80 3.50
N ALA A 100 17.45 -26.11 3.87
CA ALA A 100 16.35 -26.11 2.92
C ALA A 100 16.09 -24.71 2.37
N GLN A 101 15.65 -24.64 1.11
CA GLN A 101 15.19 -23.41 0.49
C GLN A 101 13.97 -22.87 1.25
N PRO A 102 13.91 -21.55 1.50
CA PRO A 102 12.73 -20.96 2.15
C PRO A 102 11.52 -21.06 1.20
N VAL A 103 10.33 -21.10 1.79
CA VAL A 103 9.06 -21.08 1.05
C VAL A 103 8.31 -19.83 1.44
N LEU A 104 7.97 -18.99 0.44
CA LEU A 104 7.12 -17.83 0.61
C LEU A 104 5.68 -18.21 0.24
N VAL A 105 4.74 -18.05 1.17
CA VAL A 105 3.32 -18.41 1.00
C VAL A 105 2.48 -17.20 0.61
N SER A 106 2.71 -16.05 1.28
CA SER A 106 1.91 -14.84 1.04
C SER A 106 2.68 -13.56 1.34
N VAL A 107 2.21 -12.47 0.71
CA VAL A 107 2.57 -11.08 1.01
C VAL A 107 1.28 -10.31 1.30
N SER A 108 1.20 -9.60 2.42
CA SER A 108 0.00 -8.87 2.83
C SER A 108 0.36 -7.52 3.46
N PRO A 109 -0.20 -6.39 2.98
CA PRO A 109 -1.01 -6.28 1.76
C PRO A 109 -0.23 -6.68 0.50
N SER A 110 -0.95 -7.17 -0.53
CA SER A 110 -0.35 -7.60 -1.80
C SER A 110 -0.23 -6.48 -2.84
N GLN A 111 -0.54 -5.26 -2.46
CA GLN A 111 -0.52 -4.10 -3.35
C GLN A 111 -0.17 -2.82 -2.59
N GLY A 112 0.34 -1.82 -3.32
CA GLY A 112 0.69 -0.52 -2.76
C GLY A 112 1.06 0.49 -3.84
N PRO A 113 1.36 1.74 -3.46
CA PRO A 113 1.66 2.82 -4.39
C PRO A 113 2.99 2.58 -5.13
N THR A 114 3.06 3.11 -6.35
CA THR A 114 4.30 3.11 -7.16
C THR A 114 5.47 3.81 -6.48
N ALA A 115 5.21 4.74 -5.57
CA ALA A 115 6.22 5.39 -4.75
C ALA A 115 6.87 4.47 -3.70
N GLY A 116 6.32 3.28 -3.47
CA GLY A 116 6.76 2.36 -2.43
C GLY A 116 6.28 2.77 -1.03
N GLY A 117 7.02 2.34 0.00
CA GLY A 117 6.73 2.68 1.40
C GLY A 117 5.68 1.78 2.07
N THR A 118 5.03 0.89 1.33
CA THR A 118 4.07 -0.06 1.91
C THR A 118 4.79 -1.05 2.81
N THR A 119 4.41 -1.10 4.08
CA THR A 119 4.85 -2.15 5.00
C THR A 119 4.03 -3.41 4.74
N VAL A 120 4.71 -4.50 4.40
CA VAL A 120 4.10 -5.80 4.12
C VAL A 120 4.56 -6.85 5.13
N THR A 121 3.68 -7.79 5.43
CA THR A 121 4.00 -9.02 6.14
C THR A 121 4.17 -10.15 5.12
N LEU A 122 5.35 -10.76 5.11
CA LEU A 122 5.66 -11.98 4.36
C LEU A 122 5.46 -13.17 5.28
N THR A 123 4.63 -14.12 4.85
CA THR A 123 4.38 -15.36 5.61
C THR A 123 4.90 -16.55 4.81
N GLY A 124 5.54 -17.47 5.50
CA GLY A 124 6.16 -18.64 4.85
C GLY A 124 6.85 -19.57 5.83
N SER A 125 7.95 -20.18 5.40
CA SER A 125 8.78 -21.04 6.25
C SER A 125 10.26 -20.98 5.85
N GLY A 126 11.14 -21.38 6.77
CA GLY A 126 12.58 -21.38 6.52
C GLY A 126 13.23 -20.00 6.53
N PHE A 127 12.64 -19.01 7.16
CA PHE A 127 13.15 -17.65 7.24
C PHE A 127 14.23 -17.47 8.32
N SER A 128 15.23 -18.34 8.28
CA SER A 128 16.41 -18.23 9.13
C SER A 128 17.60 -17.70 8.31
N ALA A 129 18.44 -16.86 8.91
CA ALA A 129 19.60 -16.25 8.25
C ALA A 129 19.22 -15.60 6.89
N VAL A 130 18.16 -14.81 6.88
CA VAL A 130 17.71 -14.07 5.69
C VAL A 130 18.77 -13.05 5.30
N SER A 131 19.25 -13.15 4.06
CA SER A 131 20.27 -12.25 3.50
C SER A 131 19.68 -11.19 2.57
N ALA A 132 18.50 -11.43 2.00
CA ALA A 132 17.81 -10.46 1.15
C ALA A 132 16.30 -10.72 1.09
N VAL A 133 15.53 -9.62 0.97
CA VAL A 133 14.14 -9.60 0.54
C VAL A 133 14.07 -8.70 -0.70
N ARG A 134 13.48 -9.18 -1.79
CA ARG A 134 13.43 -8.45 -3.05
C ARG A 134 12.02 -8.36 -3.60
N PHE A 135 11.75 -7.21 -4.26
CA PHE A 135 10.57 -6.93 -5.07
C PHE A 135 11.04 -6.79 -6.52
N GLY A 136 10.88 -7.85 -7.31
CA GLY A 136 11.55 -7.97 -8.61
C GLY A 136 13.07 -8.00 -8.44
N SER A 137 13.76 -7.13 -9.16
CA SER A 137 15.21 -6.94 -9.04
C SER A 137 15.62 -6.01 -7.89
N THR A 138 14.69 -5.22 -7.33
CA THR A 138 14.96 -4.19 -6.31
C THR A 138 14.88 -4.79 -4.91
N ALA A 139 15.84 -4.45 -4.05
CA ALA A 139 15.79 -4.86 -2.65
C ALA A 139 14.68 -4.12 -1.91
N ALA A 140 14.06 -4.78 -0.92
CA ALA A 140 13.21 -4.10 0.05
C ALA A 140 13.95 -2.92 0.68
N THR A 141 13.25 -1.81 0.92
CA THR A 141 13.84 -0.63 1.57
C THR A 141 14.38 -0.97 2.96
N SER A 142 13.68 -1.83 3.66
CA SER A 142 14.09 -2.44 4.93
C SER A 142 13.30 -3.73 5.17
N TYR A 143 13.82 -4.60 6.04
CA TYR A 143 13.06 -5.75 6.51
C TYR A 143 13.51 -6.16 7.92
N THR A 144 12.62 -6.83 8.63
CA THR A 144 12.86 -7.43 9.94
C THR A 144 12.33 -8.87 9.93
N VAL A 145 13.18 -9.81 10.32
CA VAL A 145 12.79 -11.22 10.49
C VAL A 145 12.16 -11.37 11.87
N ASN A 146 10.84 -11.53 11.91
CA ASN A 146 10.09 -11.65 13.17
C ASN A 146 10.16 -13.08 13.72
N SER A 147 10.19 -14.08 12.83
CA SER A 147 10.29 -15.50 13.15
C SER A 147 10.74 -16.31 11.95
N ALA A 148 10.92 -17.62 12.11
CA ALA A 148 11.20 -18.52 11.00
C ALA A 148 10.05 -18.63 9.97
N THR A 149 8.88 -18.01 10.26
CA THR A 149 7.69 -18.06 9.40
C THR A 149 7.16 -16.69 9.01
N GLN A 150 7.78 -15.60 9.51
CA GLN A 150 7.27 -14.25 9.28
C GLN A 150 8.38 -13.22 9.14
N ILE A 151 8.28 -12.37 8.12
CA ILE A 151 9.12 -11.19 7.90
C ILE A 151 8.22 -9.97 7.71
N THR A 152 8.57 -8.85 8.32
CA THR A 152 8.02 -7.53 7.98
C THR A 152 9.00 -6.86 7.04
N ALA A 153 8.52 -6.36 5.89
CA ALA A 153 9.35 -5.68 4.90
C ALA A 153 8.68 -4.40 4.39
N VAL A 154 9.47 -3.43 3.96
CA VAL A 154 8.98 -2.20 3.32
C VAL A 154 9.26 -2.28 1.84
N ALA A 155 8.19 -2.21 1.03
CA ALA A 155 8.29 -2.25 -0.42
C ALA A 155 9.05 -1.02 -0.95
N PRO A 156 10.02 -1.19 -1.85
CA PRO A 156 10.69 -0.08 -2.54
C PRO A 156 9.73 0.58 -3.55
N ALA A 157 10.13 1.70 -4.15
CA ALA A 157 9.42 2.23 -5.31
C ALA A 157 9.50 1.23 -6.49
N GLY A 158 8.40 1.15 -7.27
CA GLY A 158 8.30 0.21 -8.37
C GLY A 158 7.06 0.41 -9.22
N THR A 159 6.88 -0.44 -10.24
CA THR A 159 5.74 -0.37 -11.16
C THR A 159 5.25 -1.76 -11.55
N GLY A 160 3.97 -1.89 -11.84
CA GLY A 160 3.35 -3.13 -12.31
C GLY A 160 3.37 -4.27 -11.28
N ALA A 161 3.29 -5.49 -11.76
CA ALA A 161 3.33 -6.69 -10.94
C ALA A 161 4.77 -7.20 -10.84
N VAL A 162 5.29 -7.36 -9.64
CA VAL A 162 6.66 -7.84 -9.41
C VAL A 162 6.66 -9.08 -8.50
N PRO A 163 7.56 -10.06 -8.76
CA PRO A 163 7.74 -11.19 -7.86
C PRO A 163 8.46 -10.75 -6.58
N VAL A 164 7.94 -11.14 -5.42
CA VAL A 164 8.61 -10.99 -4.13
C VAL A 164 9.32 -12.28 -3.79
N THR A 165 10.57 -12.20 -3.35
CA THR A 165 11.40 -13.34 -2.98
C THR A 165 12.18 -13.08 -1.69
N VAL A 166 12.49 -14.16 -0.98
CA VAL A 166 13.32 -14.17 0.23
C VAL A 166 14.53 -15.05 -0.03
N THR A 167 15.74 -14.56 0.24
CA THR A 167 17.00 -15.31 0.11
C THR A 167 17.57 -15.61 1.49
N THR A 168 17.99 -16.85 1.68
CA THR A 168 18.66 -17.37 2.89
C THR A 168 19.89 -18.14 2.48
N SER A 169 20.64 -18.71 3.44
CA SER A 169 21.71 -19.67 3.16
C SER A 169 21.22 -20.92 2.43
N GLY A 170 19.93 -21.24 2.50
CA GLY A 170 19.29 -22.35 1.77
C GLY A 170 18.93 -22.04 0.31
N GLY A 171 19.14 -20.80 -0.12
CA GLY A 171 18.79 -20.32 -1.47
C GLY A 171 17.66 -19.30 -1.47
N THR A 172 17.13 -19.02 -2.67
CA THR A 172 16.02 -18.05 -2.86
C THR A 172 14.69 -18.80 -2.92
N SER A 173 13.66 -18.28 -2.26
CA SER A 173 12.31 -18.84 -2.21
C SER A 173 11.64 -18.90 -3.61
N ASN A 174 10.52 -19.62 -3.70
CA ASN A 174 9.50 -19.33 -4.71
C ASN A 174 9.05 -17.87 -4.58
N SER A 175 8.35 -17.36 -5.61
CA SER A 175 7.85 -15.99 -5.64
C SER A 175 6.34 -15.93 -5.38
N VAL A 176 5.91 -14.81 -4.76
CA VAL A 176 4.52 -14.35 -4.66
C VAL A 176 4.50 -12.92 -5.22
N PHE A 177 3.43 -12.55 -5.93
CA PHE A 177 3.40 -11.23 -6.59
C PHE A 177 2.94 -10.11 -5.65
N PHE A 178 3.58 -8.95 -5.81
CA PHE A 178 3.15 -7.66 -5.27
C PHE A 178 2.82 -6.72 -6.43
N PHE A 179 1.72 -5.96 -6.30
CA PHE A 179 1.21 -5.09 -7.35
C PHE A 179 1.40 -3.62 -6.99
N TYR A 180 2.13 -2.90 -7.81
CA TYR A 180 2.26 -1.46 -7.72
C TYR A 180 1.12 -0.79 -8.46
N LEU A 181 0.37 0.08 -7.77
CA LEU A 181 -0.78 0.79 -8.29
C LEU A 181 -0.48 2.29 -8.37
N ASN A 182 -0.98 2.94 -9.42
CA ASN A 182 -0.95 4.39 -9.51
C ASN A 182 -1.88 5.03 -8.47
N ALA A 183 -1.53 6.22 -8.00
CA ALA A 183 -2.47 7.04 -7.24
C ALA A 183 -3.62 7.45 -8.16
N PRO A 184 -4.86 7.53 -7.65
CA PRO A 184 -5.99 7.99 -8.43
C PRO A 184 -5.82 9.45 -8.83
N VAL A 185 -6.47 9.84 -9.94
CA VAL A 185 -6.51 11.23 -10.40
C VAL A 185 -7.96 11.68 -10.49
N LEU A 186 -8.33 12.72 -9.74
CA LEU A 186 -9.64 13.37 -9.85
C LEU A 186 -9.61 14.46 -10.92
N VAL A 187 -10.65 14.48 -11.75
CA VAL A 187 -10.87 15.49 -12.80
C VAL A 187 -11.94 16.47 -12.35
N SER A 188 -13.03 16.00 -11.76
CA SER A 188 -14.14 16.87 -11.34
C SER A 188 -14.94 16.31 -10.17
N VAL A 189 -15.70 17.22 -9.53
CA VAL A 189 -16.78 16.94 -8.60
C VAL A 189 -18.03 17.69 -9.08
N SER A 190 -19.16 17.00 -9.19
CA SER A 190 -20.42 17.60 -9.66
C SER A 190 -21.63 17.07 -8.88
N PRO A 191 -22.48 17.96 -8.31
CA PRO A 191 -22.26 19.42 -8.19
C PRO A 191 -21.02 19.75 -7.34
N ASN A 192 -20.39 20.91 -7.61
CA ASN A 192 -19.20 21.37 -6.89
C ASN A 192 -19.52 22.26 -5.68
N GLY A 193 -20.75 22.25 -5.23
CA GLY A 193 -21.19 22.98 -4.06
C GLY A 193 -22.54 22.49 -3.52
N GLY A 194 -22.82 22.84 -2.27
CA GLY A 194 -24.07 22.50 -1.59
C GLY A 194 -24.16 23.09 -0.18
N PRO A 195 -25.23 22.77 0.56
CA PRO A 195 -25.50 23.36 1.88
C PRO A 195 -24.41 23.00 2.90
N SER A 196 -24.14 23.93 3.80
CA SER A 196 -23.24 23.74 4.94
C SER A 196 -23.64 22.58 5.86
N ALA A 197 -24.93 22.22 5.87
CA ALA A 197 -25.44 21.06 6.59
C ALA A 197 -25.00 19.71 5.98
N GLY A 198 -24.43 19.72 4.76
CA GLY A 198 -24.07 18.51 4.01
C GLY A 198 -25.28 17.87 3.34
N GLY A 199 -25.16 16.56 3.05
CA GLY A 199 -26.23 15.74 2.45
C GLY A 199 -26.30 15.80 0.92
N THR A 200 -25.51 16.66 0.24
CA THR A 200 -25.47 16.70 -1.23
C THR A 200 -24.80 15.45 -1.76
N THR A 201 -25.51 14.74 -2.65
CA THR A 201 -24.90 13.66 -3.45
C THR A 201 -24.10 14.27 -4.59
N VAL A 202 -22.81 13.94 -4.66
CA VAL A 202 -21.88 14.38 -5.70
C VAL A 202 -21.34 13.20 -6.48
N THR A 203 -21.05 13.43 -7.75
CA THR A 203 -20.31 12.51 -8.63
C THR A 203 -18.87 13.00 -8.74
N LEU A 204 -17.92 12.16 -8.36
CA LEU A 204 -16.49 12.36 -8.57
C LEU A 204 -16.10 11.63 -9.83
N THR A 205 -15.47 12.31 -10.80
CA THR A 205 -14.94 11.71 -12.02
C THR A 205 -13.43 11.74 -12.02
N GLY A 206 -12.80 10.67 -12.52
CA GLY A 206 -11.34 10.57 -12.51
C GLY A 206 -10.81 9.31 -13.16
N THR A 207 -9.62 8.89 -12.76
CA THR A 207 -9.00 7.60 -13.15
C THR A 207 -8.47 6.87 -11.94
N ASP A 208 -8.29 5.55 -12.06
CA ASP A 208 -7.75 4.67 -11.01
C ASP A 208 -8.53 4.72 -9.67
N LEU A 209 -9.87 4.94 -9.75
CA LEU A 209 -10.74 5.06 -8.59
C LEU A 209 -11.14 3.70 -7.99
N SER A 210 -10.82 2.60 -8.65
CA SER A 210 -11.11 1.24 -8.15
C SER A 210 -10.45 0.98 -6.81
N GLY A 211 -11.20 0.34 -5.90
CA GLY A 211 -10.69 0.00 -4.57
C GLY A 211 -10.50 1.21 -3.66
N ALA A 212 -11.24 2.32 -3.90
CA ALA A 212 -11.22 3.47 -3.00
C ALA A 212 -11.57 3.05 -1.57
N THR A 213 -10.71 3.45 -0.63
CA THR A 213 -10.82 3.16 0.80
C THR A 213 -11.28 4.38 1.61
N ALA A 214 -11.20 5.57 1.02
CA ALA A 214 -11.70 6.80 1.62
C ALA A 214 -12.03 7.86 0.57
N VAL A 215 -13.09 8.63 0.82
CA VAL A 215 -13.40 9.90 0.15
C VAL A 215 -13.48 10.96 1.23
N ARG A 216 -12.76 12.07 1.06
CA ARG A 216 -12.70 13.15 2.06
C ARG A 216 -13.04 14.49 1.44
N PHE A 217 -13.73 15.32 2.24
CA PHE A 217 -14.01 16.73 2.03
C PHE A 217 -13.20 17.52 3.07
N GLY A 218 -12.07 18.06 2.67
CA GLY A 218 -11.06 18.54 3.62
C GLY A 218 -10.54 17.42 4.50
N THR A 219 -10.66 17.59 5.82
CA THR A 219 -10.28 16.57 6.81
C THR A 219 -11.43 15.60 7.15
N THR A 220 -12.67 15.93 6.74
CA THR A 220 -13.89 15.17 7.10
C THR A 220 -14.15 14.08 6.04
N ALA A 221 -14.45 12.87 6.48
CA ALA A 221 -14.85 11.80 5.56
C ALA A 221 -16.22 12.08 4.95
N ALA A 222 -16.45 11.68 3.70
CA ALA A 222 -17.77 11.61 3.11
C ALA A 222 -18.73 10.83 4.02
N THR A 223 -19.99 11.25 4.11
CA THR A 223 -21.01 10.55 4.91
C THR A 223 -21.20 9.11 4.41
N SER A 224 -21.16 8.93 3.09
CA SER A 224 -21.11 7.63 2.42
C SER A 224 -20.54 7.81 1.02
N TYR A 225 -20.07 6.72 0.42
CA TYR A 225 -19.69 6.71 -0.99
C TYR A 225 -19.84 5.32 -1.59
N THR A 226 -19.98 5.27 -2.92
CA THR A 226 -20.00 4.04 -3.73
C THR A 226 -19.04 4.21 -4.89
N VAL A 227 -18.20 3.19 -5.13
CA VAL A 227 -17.34 3.13 -6.32
C VAL A 227 -18.17 2.54 -7.45
N ASP A 228 -18.62 3.39 -8.39
CA ASP A 228 -19.50 2.98 -9.47
C ASP A 228 -18.70 2.33 -10.62
N SER A 229 -17.48 2.82 -10.85
CA SER A 229 -16.57 2.33 -11.89
C SER A 229 -15.10 2.74 -11.59
N PRO A 230 -14.12 2.28 -12.37
CA PRO A 230 -12.75 2.77 -12.27
C PRO A 230 -12.58 4.28 -12.50
N THR A 231 -13.61 4.95 -13.04
CA THR A 231 -13.59 6.38 -13.39
C THR A 231 -14.65 7.22 -12.69
N GLN A 232 -15.46 6.62 -11.81
CA GLN A 232 -16.57 7.32 -11.16
C GLN A 232 -16.82 6.81 -9.73
N ILE A 233 -17.02 7.77 -8.82
CA ILE A 233 -17.51 7.54 -7.45
C ILE A 233 -18.69 8.47 -7.20
N THR A 234 -19.77 7.93 -6.64
CA THR A 234 -20.86 8.70 -6.05
C THR A 234 -20.60 8.84 -4.56
N ALA A 235 -20.61 10.07 -4.03
CA ALA A 235 -20.37 10.34 -2.61
C ALA A 235 -21.36 11.34 -2.05
N VAL A 236 -21.63 11.26 -0.74
CA VAL A 236 -22.49 12.20 -0.01
C VAL A 236 -21.60 13.14 0.81
N ALA A 237 -21.68 14.44 0.54
CA ALA A 237 -20.91 15.47 1.23
C ALA A 237 -21.29 15.52 2.71
N PRO A 238 -20.33 15.52 3.65
CA PRO A 238 -20.58 15.73 5.06
C PRO A 238 -20.95 17.18 5.33
N ALA A 239 -21.36 17.53 6.55
CA ALA A 239 -21.47 18.93 6.98
C ALA A 239 -20.09 19.59 6.95
N GLY A 240 -20.06 20.89 6.57
CA GLY A 240 -18.81 21.63 6.46
C GLY A 240 -19.03 23.12 6.19
N THR A 241 -17.93 23.87 6.04
CA THR A 241 -17.93 25.29 5.78
C THR A 241 -16.83 25.69 4.81
N GLY A 242 -17.08 26.77 4.05
CA GLY A 242 -16.11 27.30 3.09
C GLY A 242 -15.83 26.37 1.91
N THR A 243 -14.74 26.60 1.22
CA THR A 243 -14.29 25.75 0.10
C THR A 243 -13.23 24.79 0.58
N VAL A 244 -13.46 23.51 0.36
CA VAL A 244 -12.57 22.44 0.83
C VAL A 244 -12.05 21.57 -0.33
N PRO A 245 -10.84 21.02 -0.22
CA PRO A 245 -10.35 20.04 -1.18
C PRO A 245 -11.11 18.71 -1.01
N VAL A 246 -11.48 18.08 -2.11
CA VAL A 246 -12.01 16.69 -2.14
C VAL A 246 -10.93 15.78 -2.65
N THR A 247 -10.69 14.68 -1.94
CA THR A 247 -9.67 13.67 -2.27
C THR A 247 -10.24 12.26 -2.15
N VAL A 248 -9.66 11.35 -2.92
CA VAL A 248 -9.94 9.91 -2.89
C VAL A 248 -8.65 9.17 -2.55
N THR A 249 -8.71 8.21 -1.63
CA THR A 249 -7.59 7.34 -1.29
C THR A 249 -7.88 5.92 -1.78
N THR A 250 -6.90 5.32 -2.47
CA THR A 250 -6.90 3.92 -2.90
C THR A 250 -5.62 3.24 -2.41
N PRO A 251 -5.44 1.93 -2.57
CA PRO A 251 -4.15 1.28 -2.32
C PRO A 251 -2.99 1.85 -3.13
N GLY A 252 -3.26 2.53 -4.25
CA GLY A 252 -2.27 3.25 -5.06
C GLY A 252 -1.85 4.61 -4.50
N GLY A 253 -2.52 5.10 -3.44
CA GLY A 253 -2.24 6.39 -2.81
C GLY A 253 -3.44 7.31 -2.77
N THR A 254 -3.19 8.59 -2.46
CA THR A 254 -4.22 9.62 -2.41
C THR A 254 -4.16 10.47 -3.69
N SER A 255 -5.33 10.85 -4.22
CA SER A 255 -5.47 11.67 -5.43
C SER A 255 -4.97 13.11 -5.26
N ASN A 256 -4.84 13.82 -6.38
CA ASN A 256 -4.93 15.29 -6.39
C ASN A 256 -6.29 15.72 -5.84
N SER A 257 -6.44 17.03 -5.58
CA SER A 257 -7.66 17.63 -5.08
C SER A 257 -8.50 18.24 -6.20
N VAL A 258 -9.83 18.08 -6.11
CA VAL A 258 -10.84 18.96 -6.71
C VAL A 258 -11.52 19.71 -5.57
N PHE A 259 -12.22 20.81 -5.85
CA PHE A 259 -12.75 21.66 -4.77
C PHE A 259 -14.27 21.61 -4.71
N TYR A 260 -14.82 21.58 -3.49
CA TYR A 260 -16.23 21.64 -3.17
C TYR A 260 -16.50 22.82 -2.23
N SER A 261 -17.54 23.61 -2.53
CA SER A 261 -17.87 24.82 -1.76
C SER A 261 -19.14 24.64 -0.95
N TYR A 262 -19.02 24.81 0.35
CA TYR A 262 -20.16 24.84 1.26
C TYR A 262 -20.77 26.22 1.28
N VAL A 263 -22.09 26.31 1.01
CA VAL A 263 -22.87 27.56 1.03
C VAL A 263 -23.77 27.52 2.25
N GLY A 264 -23.77 28.59 3.03
CA GLY A 264 -24.69 28.78 4.17
C GLY A 264 -26.13 28.89 3.69
N ALA A 265 -27.07 28.40 4.50
CA ALA A 265 -28.48 28.69 4.27
C ALA A 265 -28.75 30.19 4.36
N PRO A 266 -29.66 30.74 3.54
CA PRO A 266 -30.05 32.12 3.63
C PRO A 266 -30.74 32.41 4.99
N VAL A 267 -30.69 33.65 5.45
CA VAL A 267 -31.33 34.05 6.68
C VAL A 267 -32.31 35.18 6.37
N LEU A 268 -33.60 35.00 6.68
CA LEU A 268 -34.60 36.05 6.60
C LEU A 268 -34.68 36.83 7.93
N THR A 269 -34.69 38.16 7.84
CA THR A 269 -34.76 39.06 9.01
C THR A 269 -36.06 39.86 9.06
N LEU A 270 -36.64 40.18 7.90
CA LEU A 270 -37.86 40.99 7.81
C LEU A 270 -38.70 40.52 6.62
N LEU A 271 -40.01 40.61 6.79
CA LEU A 271 -41.04 40.43 5.78
C LEU A 271 -41.96 41.64 5.81
N SER A 272 -42.08 42.36 4.71
CA SER A 272 -42.86 43.59 4.65
C SER A 272 -43.67 43.72 3.36
N PRO A 273 -44.99 43.93 3.43
CA PRO A 273 -45.83 43.86 4.63
C PRO A 273 -45.96 42.42 5.18
N ALA A 274 -46.10 42.28 6.51
CA ALA A 274 -46.25 40.99 7.19
C ALA A 274 -47.69 40.47 7.20
N LEU A 275 -48.60 41.20 6.57
CA LEU A 275 -50.03 40.86 6.47
C LEU A 275 -50.60 41.33 5.13
N GLY A 276 -51.65 40.62 4.66
CA GLY A 276 -52.35 40.94 3.44
C GLY A 276 -53.63 40.12 3.28
N PRO A 277 -54.38 40.32 2.21
CA PRO A 277 -55.64 39.63 2.00
C PRO A 277 -55.47 38.12 1.74
N THR A 278 -56.56 37.36 1.86
CA THR A 278 -56.59 35.95 1.48
C THR A 278 -56.50 35.75 -0.02
N ALA A 279 -56.78 36.76 -0.84
CA ALA A 279 -56.60 36.72 -2.29
C ALA A 279 -55.12 36.81 -2.66
N ALA A 280 -54.73 36.23 -3.81
CA ALA A 280 -53.38 36.40 -4.35
C ALA A 280 -53.10 37.83 -4.83
N GLY A 281 -51.82 38.20 -4.94
CA GLY A 281 -51.39 39.41 -5.62
C GLY A 281 -50.71 40.44 -4.72
N SER A 282 -50.70 40.25 -3.40
CA SER A 282 -49.97 41.18 -2.52
C SER A 282 -48.47 41.09 -2.73
N GLY A 283 -47.83 42.18 -3.13
CA GLY A 283 -46.38 42.31 -3.18
C GLY A 283 -45.80 42.31 -1.77
N VAL A 284 -44.81 41.48 -1.53
CA VAL A 284 -44.08 41.32 -0.27
C VAL A 284 -42.60 41.40 -0.53
N THR A 285 -41.86 42.13 0.27
CA THR A 285 -40.41 42.17 0.27
C THR A 285 -39.88 41.33 1.42
N LEU A 286 -39.04 40.37 1.10
CA LEU A 286 -38.26 39.58 2.03
C LEU A 286 -36.88 40.20 2.16
N SER A 287 -36.46 40.54 3.36
CA SER A 287 -35.10 41.05 3.63
C SER A 287 -34.33 40.04 4.46
N GLY A 288 -33.01 39.95 4.20
CA GLY A 288 -32.18 38.96 4.86
C GLY A 288 -30.74 39.00 4.38
N THR A 289 -30.08 37.84 4.36
CA THR A 289 -28.71 37.64 3.82
C THR A 289 -28.64 36.35 3.05
N GLY A 290 -27.72 36.28 2.06
CA GLY A 290 -27.51 35.07 1.26
C GLY A 290 -28.62 34.81 0.25
N LEU A 291 -29.34 35.87 -0.20
CA LEU A 291 -30.53 35.74 -1.04
C LEU A 291 -30.25 35.77 -2.56
N THR A 292 -29.00 36.05 -2.98
CA THR A 292 -28.66 36.21 -4.39
C THR A 292 -29.01 34.98 -5.23
N THR A 293 -28.86 33.78 -4.65
CA THR A 293 -29.05 32.50 -5.36
C THR A 293 -30.42 31.84 -5.05
N THR A 294 -31.44 32.63 -4.70
CA THR A 294 -32.79 32.16 -4.42
C THR A 294 -33.34 31.34 -5.59
N THR A 295 -33.77 30.13 -5.29
CA THR A 295 -34.37 29.17 -6.26
C THR A 295 -35.85 28.95 -6.03
N ALA A 296 -36.34 29.23 -4.81
CA ALA A 296 -37.76 29.15 -4.47
C ALA A 296 -38.13 30.06 -3.29
N VAL A 297 -39.38 30.54 -3.30
CA VAL A 297 -40.05 31.20 -2.17
C VAL A 297 -41.34 30.45 -1.90
N HIS A 298 -41.61 30.14 -0.64
CA HIS A 298 -42.82 29.43 -0.24
C HIS A 298 -43.57 30.18 0.85
N PHE A 299 -44.90 30.18 0.75
CA PHE A 299 -45.85 30.55 1.79
C PHE A 299 -46.57 29.29 2.28
N GLY A 300 -46.04 28.66 3.33
CA GLY A 300 -46.40 27.31 3.72
C GLY A 300 -45.96 26.30 2.65
N ALA A 301 -46.90 25.51 2.15
CA ALA A 301 -46.68 24.60 1.03
C ALA A 301 -46.80 25.26 -0.35
N ALA A 302 -47.35 26.49 -0.44
CA ALA A 302 -47.63 27.12 -1.73
C ALA A 302 -46.38 27.85 -2.26
N PRO A 303 -45.90 27.53 -3.47
CA PRO A 303 -44.82 28.29 -4.12
C PRO A 303 -45.27 29.67 -4.54
N ALA A 304 -44.39 30.65 -4.46
CA ALA A 304 -44.64 32.04 -4.82
C ALA A 304 -43.71 32.50 -5.93
N ALA A 305 -44.25 33.33 -6.85
CA ALA A 305 -43.42 34.03 -7.83
C ALA A 305 -42.52 35.05 -7.12
N PHE A 306 -41.28 35.18 -7.56
CA PHE A 306 -40.30 36.05 -6.94
C PHE A 306 -39.32 36.64 -7.95
N THR A 307 -38.69 37.75 -7.52
CA THR A 307 -37.58 38.39 -8.22
C THR A 307 -36.48 38.70 -7.20
N VAL A 308 -35.29 38.26 -7.43
CA VAL A 308 -34.14 38.59 -6.59
C VAL A 308 -33.71 40.02 -6.91
N LEU A 309 -33.71 40.88 -5.91
CA LEU A 309 -33.30 42.27 -6.05
C LEU A 309 -31.80 42.46 -5.68
N SER A 310 -31.35 41.78 -4.64
CA SER A 310 -29.97 41.84 -4.15
C SER A 310 -29.67 40.59 -3.24
N ASP A 311 -28.46 40.54 -2.71
CA ASP A 311 -28.12 39.53 -1.67
C ASP A 311 -28.95 39.69 -0.38
N THR A 312 -29.55 40.86 -0.19
CA THR A 312 -30.30 41.20 1.04
C THR A 312 -31.80 41.37 0.81
N ALA A 313 -32.29 41.23 -0.44
CA ALA A 313 -33.70 41.48 -0.74
C ALA A 313 -34.26 40.61 -1.87
N VAL A 314 -35.42 40.03 -1.66
CA VAL A 314 -36.25 39.34 -2.66
C VAL A 314 -37.65 39.94 -2.65
N ALA A 315 -38.14 40.34 -3.81
CA ALA A 315 -39.55 40.69 -4.00
C ALA A 315 -40.32 39.40 -4.35
N THR A 316 -41.47 39.23 -3.75
CA THR A 316 -42.37 38.10 -4.00
C THR A 316 -43.81 38.50 -4.00
N VAL A 317 -44.69 37.65 -4.54
CA VAL A 317 -46.14 37.86 -4.55
C VAL A 317 -46.79 36.79 -3.70
N ALA A 318 -47.51 37.20 -2.66
CA ALA A 318 -48.22 36.28 -1.79
C ALA A 318 -49.29 35.51 -2.56
N PRO A 319 -49.25 34.16 -2.58
CA PRO A 319 -50.32 33.36 -3.18
C PRO A 319 -51.61 33.37 -2.37
N ALA A 320 -52.75 33.10 -3.00
CA ALA A 320 -54.01 32.95 -2.30
C ALA A 320 -53.99 31.82 -1.26
N GLY A 321 -54.80 31.95 -0.22
CA GLY A 321 -54.91 30.91 0.80
C GLY A 321 -55.89 31.26 1.91
N PRO A 322 -56.20 30.28 2.79
CA PRO A 322 -57.10 30.49 3.91
C PRO A 322 -56.60 31.61 4.84
N PRO A 323 -57.51 32.32 5.59
CA PRO A 323 -57.13 33.27 6.56
C PRO A 323 -56.33 32.65 7.70
N GLY A 324 -55.37 33.40 8.27
CA GLY A 324 -54.49 32.92 9.33
C GLY A 324 -53.01 33.09 9.03
N ALA A 325 -52.20 32.67 9.97
CA ALA A 325 -50.74 32.73 9.88
C ALA A 325 -50.17 31.64 8.97
N VAL A 326 -49.21 32.00 8.12
CA VAL A 326 -48.48 31.07 7.24
C VAL A 326 -46.99 31.38 7.34
N SER A 327 -46.18 30.32 7.37
CA SER A 327 -44.72 30.43 7.35
C SER A 327 -44.23 30.82 5.97
N VAL A 328 -43.26 31.75 5.89
CA VAL A 328 -42.59 32.13 4.64
C VAL A 328 -41.10 31.78 4.74
N ASN A 329 -40.59 31.08 3.77
CA ASN A 329 -39.18 30.75 3.66
C ASN A 329 -38.64 30.90 2.22
N VAL A 330 -37.35 30.93 2.12
CA VAL A 330 -36.60 31.04 0.87
C VAL A 330 -35.67 29.84 0.78
N THR A 331 -35.55 29.25 -0.41
CA THR A 331 -34.59 28.17 -0.68
C THR A 331 -33.50 28.67 -1.62
N THR A 332 -32.27 28.30 -1.32
CA THR A 332 -31.08 28.54 -2.15
C THR A 332 -30.28 27.23 -2.25
N PRO A 333 -29.21 27.14 -3.06
CA PRO A 333 -28.28 26.01 -3.00
C PRO A 333 -27.67 25.78 -1.61
N GLY A 334 -27.63 26.82 -0.75
CA GLY A 334 -27.19 26.72 0.64
C GLY A 334 -28.19 26.09 1.61
N GLY A 335 -29.40 25.80 1.14
CA GLY A 335 -30.50 25.26 1.95
C GLY A 335 -31.68 26.22 2.05
N THR A 336 -32.61 25.88 2.97
CA THR A 336 -33.81 26.69 3.24
C THR A 336 -33.57 27.62 4.44
N SER A 337 -34.06 28.84 4.36
CA SER A 337 -33.96 29.83 5.43
C SER A 337 -34.75 29.46 6.68
N ASN A 338 -34.55 30.20 7.77
CA ASN A 338 -35.54 30.34 8.83
C ASN A 338 -36.86 30.80 8.23
N SER A 339 -37.99 30.56 8.93
CA SER A 339 -39.33 31.01 8.53
C SER A 339 -39.67 32.30 9.23
N LEU A 340 -40.32 33.22 8.49
CA LEU A 340 -41.03 34.37 9.02
C LEU A 340 -42.54 34.17 8.84
N THR A 341 -43.36 34.85 9.63
CA THR A 341 -44.81 34.69 9.58
C THR A 341 -45.46 35.79 8.73
N TYR A 342 -46.29 35.38 7.77
CA TYR A 342 -47.20 36.24 7.03
C TYR A 342 -48.63 35.93 7.45
N THR A 343 -49.45 36.96 7.74
CA THR A 343 -50.84 36.78 8.17
C THR A 343 -51.80 37.12 7.05
N ARG A 344 -52.65 36.17 6.63
CA ARG A 344 -53.73 36.40 5.71
C ARG A 344 -54.98 36.85 6.46
N VAL A 345 -55.55 38.00 6.06
CA VAL A 345 -56.72 38.62 6.69
C VAL A 345 -57.94 38.40 5.77
N ALA A 346 -59.01 37.88 6.35
CA ALA A 346 -60.26 37.74 5.62
C ALA A 346 -60.84 39.13 5.30
N PRO A 347 -61.53 39.31 4.16
CA PRO A 347 -62.27 40.53 3.89
C PRO A 347 -63.33 40.78 4.99
N PRO A 348 -63.64 42.06 5.32
CA PRO A 348 -64.68 42.37 6.29
C PRO A 348 -66.01 41.78 5.83
N VAL A 349 -66.71 41.14 6.74
CA VAL A 349 -68.11 40.72 6.51
C VAL A 349 -69.03 41.98 6.51
N ILE A 350 -69.64 42.23 5.35
CA ILE A 350 -70.59 43.37 5.21
C ILE A 350 -72.01 42.87 5.50
#